data_45fb3d19a875130bc70edaf03d75bea9
#
_entry.id   45fb3d19a875130bc70edaf03d75bea9
#
_cell.length_a   1.000
_cell.length_b   1.000
_cell.length_c   1.000
_cell.angle_alpha   90.00
_cell.angle_beta   90.00
_cell.angle_gamma   90.00
#
_symmetry.space_group_name_H-M   'P 1'
#
loop_
_entity.id
_entity.type
_entity.pdbx_description
1 polymer ?
#
loop_
_entity_poly.entity_id
_entity_poly.type
_entity_poly.pdbx_seq_one_letter_code
_entity_poly.pdbx_strand_id
1 'polypeptide(L)'
;AMTDKKASAMEQESSESSANSAEKKTGSGEDNSEKDVALQAAADHEALFAESKFPSAATCGTCHPKHYKEWSVSSHSYAQLSPVYLSLSSEINELSSGSNGDFCFRCHSPIGANLGESPFMSNLDRHPTSREGITCVVCHRLNKDYNKRSGRLALEQGGLLEPVYGPTGNEEMARVLDNTDEYRVVTEEGKPGRKVHREVKKFASISQPVFCGTCHDVTLFNGFRLEEAFSEYRTSPAAARGTTCQDCHMGKEQGVASGYDIGPAAMVGGKPTKDRKVTSHFFAGPDYSVIHPGIFPHNAEAQEMASMREWLEFDHKAGWGTDEFEDKVTEDMKFPVRWDSVDDRYDAREILNKQFEHLAYARKLRLEVLRNGYHLGEVVTEQSNEEGIH
;
A
#
# COMPACT_ATOMS: atom_id res chain seq x y z
N ALA A 1 -33.30 14.36 46.53
CA ALA A 1 -32.45 14.35 47.71
C ALA A 1 -31.01 14.37 47.20
N MET A 2 -30.28 15.49 47.11
CA MET A 2 -29.37 16.02 48.15
C MET A 2 -28.33 14.96 48.55
N THR A 3 -27.05 15.18 48.42
CA THR A 3 -26.10 16.18 48.92
C THR A 3 -24.78 16.00 48.21
N ASP A 4 -24.10 17.00 47.63
CA ASP A 4 -23.16 17.99 48.17
C ASP A 4 -21.80 17.45 48.70
N LYS A 5 -20.76 18.21 48.20
CA LYS A 5 -19.43 18.54 48.78
C LYS A 5 -18.27 17.60 48.41
N LYS A 6 -17.07 18.06 48.04
CA LYS A 6 -16.31 19.28 48.40
C LYS A 6 -15.13 19.46 47.43
N ALA A 7 -14.85 20.70 47.05
CA ALA A 7 -13.57 21.17 46.54
C ALA A 7 -12.55 21.35 47.66
N SER A 8 -11.25 21.18 47.36
CA SER A 8 -10.17 21.69 48.22
C SER A 8 -9.02 22.19 47.32
N ALA A 9 -8.81 23.45 47.38
CA ALA A 9 -7.62 24.19 46.95
C ALA A 9 -6.61 24.23 48.13
N MET A 10 -5.34 24.27 47.80
CA MET A 10 -4.24 24.83 48.61
C MET A 10 -2.97 24.73 47.78
N GLU A 11 -2.19 25.66 47.59
CA GLU A 11 -1.64 26.91 48.15
C GLU A 11 -0.21 27.01 47.61
N GLN A 12 0.14 28.23 47.24
CA GLN A 12 1.46 28.67 46.79
C GLN A 12 2.41 28.74 48.04
N GLU A 13 3.67 28.41 47.81
CA GLU A 13 4.76 29.05 48.53
C GLU A 13 5.89 29.46 47.61
N SER A 14 6.19 30.72 47.66
CA SER A 14 7.30 31.45 47.09
C SER A 14 8.50 31.43 48.04
N SER A 15 9.72 31.23 47.54
CA SER A 15 10.88 31.83 48.16
C SER A 15 11.98 32.16 47.17
N GLU A 16 12.45 33.36 47.33
CA GLU A 16 13.37 34.10 46.47
C GLU A 16 14.83 33.68 46.60
N SER A 17 15.55 34.02 45.53
CA SER A 17 16.88 34.66 45.50
C SER A 17 18.14 33.81 45.67
N SER A 18 18.87 33.75 44.59
CA SER A 18 20.25 34.33 44.59
C SER A 18 20.77 34.43 43.17
N ALA A 19 21.05 35.62 42.73
CA ALA A 19 21.83 35.92 41.56
C ALA A 19 23.29 35.48 41.72
N ASN A 20 23.86 34.82 40.73
CA ASN A 20 25.24 35.01 40.43
C ASN A 20 25.52 34.93 38.94
N SER A 21 26.26 35.91 38.52
CA SER A 21 26.66 36.28 37.19
C SER A 21 27.65 35.31 36.56
N ALA A 22 27.56 35.28 35.25
CA ALA A 22 28.62 35.26 34.25
C ALA A 22 28.85 33.96 33.50
N GLU A 23 28.81 34.15 32.31
CA GLU A 23 29.60 33.76 31.15
C GLU A 23 28.78 33.15 30.03
N LYS A 24 28.64 34.01 29.03
CA LYS A 24 28.16 33.72 27.69
C LYS A 24 29.10 32.71 27.02
N LYS A 25 28.67 31.43 26.91
CA LYS A 25 29.16 30.51 25.91
C LYS A 25 28.06 30.33 24.89
N THR A 26 28.17 31.08 23.82
CA THR A 26 27.45 30.89 22.58
C THR A 26 28.03 29.68 21.85
N GLY A 27 27.16 28.78 21.40
CA GLY A 27 27.44 27.83 20.33
C GLY A 27 27.41 26.36 20.77
N SER A 28 26.44 25.65 20.28
CA SER A 28 26.30 24.20 20.11
C SER A 28 25.09 23.48 20.76
N GLY A 29 24.04 24.22 21.13
CA GLY A 29 22.84 23.59 21.71
C GLY A 29 21.76 23.18 20.73
N GLU A 30 21.68 23.82 19.58
CA GLU A 30 20.59 23.60 18.62
C GLU A 30 20.83 22.40 17.68
N ASP A 31 22.09 22.17 17.27
CA ASP A 31 22.44 21.06 16.36
C ASP A 31 22.31 19.65 17.01
N ASN A 32 22.43 19.54 18.33
CA ASN A 32 22.24 18.27 19.02
C ASN A 32 20.76 17.92 19.23
N SER A 33 19.86 18.90 19.41
CA SER A 33 18.45 18.61 19.62
C SER A 33 17.73 18.15 18.35
N GLU A 34 18.11 18.69 17.20
CA GLU A 34 17.56 18.27 15.91
C GLU A 34 18.06 16.88 15.51
N LYS A 35 19.32 16.57 15.77
CA LYS A 35 19.88 15.21 15.57
C LYS A 35 19.23 14.18 16.49
N ASP A 36 18.98 14.54 17.73
CA ASP A 36 18.31 13.67 18.69
C ASP A 36 16.86 13.42 18.29
N VAL A 37 16.15 14.42 17.77
CA VAL A 37 14.78 14.29 17.23
C VAL A 37 14.78 13.41 15.98
N ALA A 38 15.74 13.58 15.07
CA ALA A 38 15.84 12.76 13.86
C ALA A 38 16.20 11.30 14.20
N LEU A 39 17.08 11.07 15.16
CA LEU A 39 17.43 9.72 15.64
C LEU A 39 16.24 9.05 16.33
N GLN A 40 15.49 9.80 17.13
CA GLN A 40 14.28 9.29 17.77
C GLN A 40 13.20 8.96 16.72
N ALA A 41 13.00 9.83 15.73
CA ALA A 41 12.05 9.57 14.64
C ALA A 41 12.46 8.34 13.81
N ALA A 42 13.75 8.13 13.57
CA ALA A 42 14.26 6.94 12.91
C ALA A 42 14.04 5.67 13.74
N ALA A 43 14.29 5.73 15.06
CA ALA A 43 14.05 4.62 15.98
C ALA A 43 12.55 4.29 16.10
N ASP A 44 11.69 5.30 16.18
CA ASP A 44 10.24 5.12 16.20
C ASP A 44 9.73 4.51 14.89
N HIS A 45 10.32 4.91 13.75
CA HIS A 45 10.04 4.34 12.44
C HIS A 45 10.46 2.86 12.37
N GLU A 46 11.66 2.53 12.84
CA GLU A 46 12.14 1.13 12.90
C GLU A 46 11.27 0.27 13.83
N ALA A 47 10.84 0.82 14.97
CA ALA A 47 9.92 0.16 15.90
C ALA A 47 8.55 -0.14 15.27
N LEU A 48 8.02 0.76 14.44
CA LEU A 48 6.78 0.54 13.69
C LEU A 48 6.88 -0.67 12.76
N PHE A 49 8.02 -0.88 12.11
CA PHE A 49 8.25 -2.06 11.27
C PHE A 49 8.48 -3.33 12.08
N ALA A 50 9.17 -3.24 13.20
CA ALA A 50 9.45 -4.40 14.06
C ALA A 50 8.20 -4.98 14.72
N GLU A 51 7.23 -4.12 15.07
CA GLU A 51 5.95 -4.52 15.69
C GLU A 51 4.82 -4.75 14.68
N SER A 52 5.10 -4.71 13.38
CA SER A 52 4.06 -4.86 12.35
C SER A 52 3.38 -6.22 12.43
N LYS A 53 2.06 -6.20 12.66
CA LYS A 53 1.19 -7.38 12.58
C LYS A 53 0.97 -7.87 11.16
N PHE A 54 1.41 -7.09 10.18
CA PHE A 54 1.27 -7.39 8.75
C PHE A 54 2.57 -7.02 8.03
N PRO A 55 3.21 -7.97 7.34
CA PRO A 55 4.41 -7.66 6.56
C PRO A 55 4.08 -6.71 5.41
N SER A 56 5.02 -5.81 5.11
CA SER A 56 4.96 -4.92 3.95
C SER A 56 4.97 -5.70 2.64
N ALA A 57 4.36 -5.13 1.61
CA ALA A 57 4.47 -5.66 0.25
C ALA A 57 5.92 -5.70 -0.24
N ALA A 58 6.77 -4.75 0.15
CA ALA A 58 8.19 -4.75 -0.17
C ALA A 58 8.89 -6.00 0.39
N THR A 59 8.56 -6.41 1.62
CA THR A 59 9.05 -7.66 2.22
C THR A 59 8.65 -8.87 1.39
N CYS A 60 7.40 -8.93 0.92
CA CYS A 60 6.93 -9.98 0.02
C CYS A 60 7.68 -9.94 -1.32
N GLY A 61 7.95 -8.74 -1.83
CA GLY A 61 8.68 -8.48 -3.08
C GLY A 61 10.07 -9.07 -3.13
N THR A 62 10.75 -9.24 -1.99
CA THR A 62 12.08 -9.86 -1.92
C THR A 62 12.13 -11.29 -2.48
N CYS A 63 11.01 -12.01 -2.36
CA CYS A 63 10.85 -13.36 -2.92
C CYS A 63 9.84 -13.41 -4.08
N HIS A 64 8.92 -12.45 -4.19
CA HIS A 64 7.91 -12.38 -5.25
C HIS A 64 8.07 -11.13 -6.14
N PRO A 65 9.24 -10.90 -6.77
CA PRO A 65 9.55 -9.63 -7.45
C PRO A 65 8.62 -9.32 -8.62
N LYS A 66 8.18 -10.34 -9.40
CA LYS A 66 7.23 -10.16 -10.50
C LYS A 66 5.90 -9.61 -9.98
N HIS A 67 5.32 -10.27 -8.98
CA HIS A 67 4.02 -9.90 -8.43
C HIS A 67 4.07 -8.53 -7.73
N TYR A 68 5.17 -8.25 -7.01
CA TYR A 68 5.41 -6.94 -6.40
C TYR A 68 5.49 -5.82 -7.44
N LYS A 69 6.27 -6.02 -8.52
CA LYS A 69 6.40 -5.04 -9.61
C LYS A 69 5.05 -4.74 -10.27
N GLU A 70 4.24 -5.75 -10.51
CA GLU A 70 2.91 -5.59 -11.10
C GLU A 70 1.95 -4.88 -10.14
N TRP A 71 1.90 -5.34 -8.89
CA TRP A 71 1.06 -4.74 -7.86
C TRP A 71 1.46 -3.29 -7.56
N SER A 72 2.75 -2.97 -7.46
CA SER A 72 3.24 -1.64 -7.08
C SER A 72 2.79 -0.53 -8.03
N VAL A 73 2.43 -0.86 -9.25
CA VAL A 73 1.89 0.10 -10.25
C VAL A 73 0.38 -0.05 -10.47
N SER A 74 -0.28 -0.90 -9.73
CA SER A 74 -1.73 -1.09 -9.79
C SER A 74 -2.47 -0.04 -8.97
N SER A 75 -3.76 0.16 -9.25
CA SER A 75 -4.61 1.04 -8.44
C SER A 75 -4.80 0.53 -7.02
N HIS A 76 -4.63 -0.76 -6.77
CA HIS A 76 -4.67 -1.35 -5.44
C HIS A 76 -3.55 -0.84 -4.53
N SER A 77 -2.32 -0.67 -5.03
CA SER A 77 -1.18 -0.23 -4.23
C SER A 77 -1.31 1.19 -3.68
N TYR A 78 -2.13 2.04 -4.28
CA TYR A 78 -2.32 3.42 -3.83
C TYR A 78 -3.76 3.74 -3.39
N ALA A 79 -4.59 2.72 -3.19
CA ALA A 79 -6.00 2.89 -2.86
C ALA A 79 -6.23 3.81 -1.64
N GLN A 80 -5.37 3.72 -0.60
CA GLN A 80 -5.40 4.61 0.56
C GLN A 80 -4.89 6.02 0.26
N LEU A 81 -3.95 6.16 -0.68
CA LEU A 81 -3.31 7.44 -1.01
C LEU A 81 -3.99 8.18 -2.16
N SER A 82 -5.01 7.60 -2.78
CA SER A 82 -5.75 8.19 -3.89
C SER A 82 -6.38 9.52 -3.47
N PRO A 83 -6.05 10.65 -4.14
CA PRO A 83 -6.63 11.94 -3.81
C PRO A 83 -8.14 11.99 -4.09
N VAL A 84 -8.63 11.21 -5.05
CA VAL A 84 -10.06 11.09 -5.33
C VAL A 84 -10.78 10.43 -4.16
N TYR A 85 -10.27 9.30 -3.68
CA TYR A 85 -10.81 8.64 -2.49
C TYR A 85 -10.78 9.56 -1.27
N LEU A 86 -9.65 10.21 -1.00
CA LEU A 86 -9.48 11.08 0.17
C LEU A 86 -10.47 12.26 0.13
N SER A 87 -10.64 12.89 -1.03
CA SER A 87 -11.58 14.00 -1.20
C SER A 87 -13.02 13.54 -0.99
N LEU A 88 -13.44 12.45 -1.62
CA LEU A 88 -14.79 11.91 -1.47
C LEU A 88 -15.08 11.45 -0.05
N SER A 89 -14.14 10.76 0.58
CA SER A 89 -14.28 10.30 1.96
C SER A 89 -14.42 11.48 2.93
N SER A 90 -13.64 12.53 2.74
CA SER A 90 -13.73 13.76 3.56
C SER A 90 -15.07 14.45 3.38
N GLU A 91 -15.52 14.68 2.16
CA GLU A 91 -16.79 15.31 1.83
C GLU A 91 -17.98 14.54 2.42
N ILE A 92 -18.03 13.22 2.21
CA ILE A 92 -19.10 12.38 2.74
C ILE A 92 -19.11 12.39 4.27
N ASN A 93 -17.95 12.37 4.91
CA ASN A 93 -17.87 12.45 6.36
C ASN A 93 -18.31 13.80 6.90
N GLU A 94 -17.98 14.90 6.23
CA GLU A 94 -18.47 16.24 6.58
C GLU A 94 -20.00 16.32 6.45
N LEU A 95 -20.55 15.95 5.31
CA LEU A 95 -22.00 15.97 5.04
C LEU A 95 -22.80 15.06 5.96
N SER A 96 -22.21 13.95 6.42
CA SER A 96 -22.84 12.99 7.31
C SER A 96 -22.51 13.20 8.80
N SER A 97 -21.84 14.32 9.14
CA SER A 97 -21.36 14.58 10.50
C SER A 97 -20.54 13.40 11.09
N GLY A 98 -19.71 12.76 10.26
CA GLY A 98 -18.86 11.63 10.64
C GLY A 98 -19.60 10.28 10.75
N SER A 99 -20.90 10.23 10.50
CA SER A 99 -21.67 8.99 10.65
C SER A 99 -21.36 7.93 9.57
N ASN A 100 -20.68 8.30 8.48
CA ASN A 100 -20.14 7.38 7.50
C ASN A 100 -19.02 6.49 8.10
N GLY A 101 -18.27 7.01 9.07
CA GLY A 101 -17.29 6.28 9.85
C GLY A 101 -16.21 5.61 8.98
N ASP A 102 -16.02 4.31 9.18
CA ASP A 102 -15.00 3.50 8.49
C ASP A 102 -15.47 2.94 7.14
N PHE A 103 -16.63 3.34 6.64
CA PHE A 103 -17.27 2.69 5.48
C PHE A 103 -16.38 2.64 4.23
N CYS A 104 -15.76 3.74 3.87
CA CYS A 104 -14.81 3.80 2.74
C CYS A 104 -13.46 3.18 3.12
N PHE A 105 -13.00 3.49 4.34
CA PHE A 105 -11.67 3.12 4.83
C PHE A 105 -11.41 1.62 4.85
N ARG A 106 -12.40 0.80 5.22
CA ARG A 106 -12.25 -0.65 5.31
C ARG A 106 -11.96 -1.36 3.98
N CYS A 107 -12.30 -0.74 2.83
CA CYS A 107 -11.92 -1.23 1.50
C CYS A 107 -10.62 -0.57 1.02
N HIS A 108 -10.43 0.72 1.27
CA HIS A 108 -9.27 1.45 0.79
C HIS A 108 -8.00 1.24 1.62
N SER A 109 -8.14 0.89 2.90
CA SER A 109 -7.05 0.50 3.79
C SER A 109 -7.46 -0.63 4.74
N PRO A 110 -7.65 -1.86 4.23
CA PRO A 110 -8.04 -2.99 5.08
C PRO A 110 -7.05 -3.27 6.21
N ILE A 111 -5.75 -3.02 5.99
CA ILE A 111 -4.72 -3.15 7.02
C ILE A 111 -4.97 -2.14 8.14
N GLY A 112 -5.13 -0.86 7.82
CA GLY A 112 -5.42 0.19 8.81
C GLY A 112 -6.68 -0.11 9.60
N ALA A 113 -7.74 -0.61 8.94
CA ALA A 113 -8.97 -1.03 9.60
C ALA A 113 -8.75 -2.20 10.58
N ASN A 114 -7.88 -3.16 10.24
CA ASN A 114 -7.54 -4.29 11.11
C ASN A 114 -6.55 -3.92 12.22
N LEU A 115 -5.76 -2.87 12.05
CA LEU A 115 -4.93 -2.28 13.10
C LEU A 115 -5.72 -1.40 14.07
N GLY A 116 -6.98 -1.07 13.74
CA GLY A 116 -7.83 -0.20 14.55
C GLY A 116 -7.52 1.29 14.38
N GLU A 117 -6.86 1.66 13.28
CA GLU A 117 -6.62 3.06 12.96
C GLU A 117 -7.92 3.83 12.71
N SER A 118 -7.94 5.09 13.10
CA SER A 118 -9.08 5.96 12.81
C SER A 118 -9.18 6.25 11.31
N PRO A 119 -10.38 6.18 10.70
CA PRO A 119 -10.57 6.59 9.31
C PRO A 119 -10.24 8.07 9.08
N PHE A 120 -10.23 8.89 10.14
CA PHE A 120 -9.93 10.34 10.11
C PHE A 120 -8.44 10.64 10.36
N MET A 121 -7.61 9.64 10.59
CA MET A 121 -6.18 9.81 10.80
C MET A 121 -5.50 10.31 9.51
N SER A 122 -4.57 11.25 9.65
CA SER A 122 -3.73 11.69 8.54
C SER A 122 -2.89 10.53 7.99
N ASN A 123 -2.70 10.49 6.68
CA ASN A 123 -1.79 9.51 6.06
C ASN A 123 -0.33 9.66 6.56
N LEU A 124 0.05 10.84 7.05
CA LEU A 124 1.38 11.06 7.64
C LEU A 124 1.57 10.30 8.95
N ASP A 125 0.47 10.05 9.68
CA ASP A 125 0.49 9.42 11.00
C ASP A 125 0.11 7.92 10.95
N ARG A 126 -0.31 7.42 9.77
CA ARG A 126 -0.70 6.02 9.60
C ARG A 126 0.51 5.08 9.61
N HIS A 127 0.28 3.88 10.09
CA HIS A 127 1.25 2.79 9.93
C HIS A 127 1.66 2.63 8.46
N PRO A 128 2.95 2.46 8.13
CA PRO A 128 3.41 2.36 6.75
C PRO A 128 2.65 1.32 5.92
N THR A 129 2.40 0.12 6.47
CA THR A 129 1.66 -0.94 5.76
C THR A 129 0.19 -0.61 5.52
N SER A 130 -0.43 0.26 6.34
CA SER A 130 -1.80 0.69 6.11
C SER A 130 -1.91 1.65 4.91
N ARG A 131 -0.83 2.35 4.58
CA ARG A 131 -0.75 3.22 3.41
C ARG A 131 -0.59 2.46 2.09
N GLU A 132 -0.21 1.19 2.15
CA GLU A 132 -0.06 0.34 0.96
C GLU A 132 -1.38 -0.03 0.28
N GLY A 133 -2.51 0.46 0.78
CA GLY A 133 -3.83 0.18 0.20
C GLY A 133 -4.21 -1.29 0.29
N ILE A 134 -4.50 -1.89 -0.86
CA ILE A 134 -4.82 -3.32 -0.95
C ILE A 134 -3.52 -4.08 -1.23
N THR A 135 -2.79 -4.35 -0.16
CA THR A 135 -1.48 -5.01 -0.21
C THR A 135 -1.61 -6.55 -0.28
N CYS A 136 -0.50 -7.24 -0.46
CA CYS A 136 -0.43 -8.70 -0.63
C CYS A 136 -1.21 -9.46 0.45
N VAL A 137 -1.02 -9.07 1.71
CA VAL A 137 -1.66 -9.74 2.85
C VAL A 137 -3.17 -9.51 2.94
N VAL A 138 -3.73 -8.50 2.28
CA VAL A 138 -5.19 -8.32 2.22
C VAL A 138 -5.85 -9.52 1.55
N CYS A 139 -5.24 -10.04 0.49
CA CYS A 139 -5.74 -11.24 -0.19
C CYS A 139 -5.17 -12.53 0.43
N HIS A 140 -3.88 -12.53 0.77
CA HIS A 140 -3.16 -13.73 1.19
C HIS A 140 -3.15 -13.99 2.71
N ARG A 141 -3.89 -13.21 3.50
CA ARG A 141 -4.17 -13.45 4.93
C ARG A 141 -5.66 -13.51 5.25
N LEU A 142 -6.49 -13.59 4.21
CA LEU A 142 -7.92 -13.81 4.33
C LEU A 142 -8.21 -15.31 4.25
N ASN A 143 -8.81 -15.87 5.30
CA ASN A 143 -9.03 -17.31 5.46
C ASN A 143 -10.51 -17.72 5.46
N LYS A 144 -11.41 -16.77 5.26
CA LYS A 144 -12.87 -16.99 5.31
C LYS A 144 -13.53 -16.36 4.11
N ASP A 145 -14.58 -17.03 3.65
CA ASP A 145 -15.51 -16.45 2.69
C ASP A 145 -16.41 -15.44 3.39
N TYR A 146 -16.30 -14.18 2.96
CA TYR A 146 -17.19 -13.13 3.43
C TYR A 146 -18.32 -12.98 2.43
N ASN A 147 -19.46 -13.58 2.70
CA ASN A 147 -20.67 -13.40 1.91
C ASN A 147 -21.30 -12.00 2.05
N LYS A 148 -20.61 -11.09 2.73
CA LYS A 148 -21.05 -9.71 2.93
C LYS A 148 -20.30 -8.77 2.02
N ARG A 149 -21.02 -8.10 1.16
CA ARG A 149 -20.61 -7.00 0.32
C ARG A 149 -20.40 -5.76 1.19
N SER A 150 -19.26 -5.49 1.70
CA SER A 150 -19.00 -4.26 2.47
C SER A 150 -17.57 -4.09 2.97
N GLY A 151 -16.61 -4.86 2.45
CA GLY A 151 -15.21 -4.69 2.73
C GLY A 151 -14.75 -4.95 4.17
N ARG A 152 -15.60 -5.47 5.06
CA ARG A 152 -15.17 -5.86 6.41
C ARG A 152 -14.45 -7.20 6.37
N LEU A 153 -13.14 -7.13 6.22
CA LEU A 153 -12.26 -8.28 6.18
C LEU A 153 -11.60 -8.46 7.55
N ALA A 154 -11.69 -9.66 8.13
CA ALA A 154 -10.86 -10.04 9.26
C ALA A 154 -9.61 -10.74 8.72
N LEU A 155 -8.49 -10.05 8.74
CA LEU A 155 -7.21 -10.55 8.28
C LEU A 155 -6.50 -11.29 9.42
N GLU A 156 -5.87 -12.41 9.12
CA GLU A 156 -4.99 -13.08 10.08
C GLU A 156 -3.74 -12.22 10.32
N GLN A 157 -3.58 -11.81 11.58
CA GLN A 157 -2.43 -11.02 12.01
C GLN A 157 -1.19 -11.91 12.20
N GLY A 158 -0.04 -11.34 12.02
CA GLY A 158 1.24 -11.97 12.25
C GLY A 158 2.30 -11.53 11.25
N GLY A 159 3.56 -11.73 11.61
CA GLY A 159 4.71 -11.39 10.80
C GLY A 159 4.89 -12.27 9.56
N LEU A 160 6.04 -12.14 8.92
CA LEU A 160 6.36 -12.86 7.68
C LEU A 160 6.26 -14.39 7.80
N LEU A 161 6.60 -14.92 8.97
CA LEU A 161 6.64 -16.38 9.20
C LEU A 161 5.27 -17.04 9.28
N GLU A 162 4.18 -16.27 9.47
CA GLU A 162 2.84 -16.82 9.56
C GLU A 162 2.33 -17.35 8.21
N PRO A 163 1.42 -18.33 8.22
CA PRO A 163 0.88 -18.93 7.01
C PRO A 163 0.27 -17.90 6.07
N VAL A 164 0.35 -18.17 4.78
CA VAL A 164 -0.36 -17.43 3.72
C VAL A 164 -1.38 -18.32 3.03
N TYR A 165 -2.38 -17.71 2.39
CA TYR A 165 -3.46 -18.38 1.70
C TYR A 165 -3.34 -18.18 0.18
N GLY A 166 -3.58 -19.23 -0.59
CA GLY A 166 -3.45 -19.16 -2.04
C GLY A 166 -4.30 -20.18 -2.77
N PRO A 167 -4.37 -20.12 -4.09
CA PRO A 167 -5.18 -21.05 -4.90
C PRO A 167 -4.66 -22.49 -4.85
N THR A 168 -3.39 -22.66 -4.52
CA THR A 168 -2.73 -23.98 -4.39
C THR A 168 -2.35 -24.22 -2.92
N GLY A 169 -2.05 -25.46 -2.57
CA GLY A 169 -1.64 -25.80 -1.21
C GLY A 169 -0.11 -25.72 -1.02
N ASN A 170 0.36 -26.40 0.00
CA ASN A 170 1.71 -26.31 0.56
C ASN A 170 2.79 -27.11 -0.18
N GLU A 171 2.47 -27.79 -1.27
CA GLU A 171 3.40 -28.76 -1.92
C GLU A 171 4.73 -28.11 -2.31
N GLU A 172 4.69 -26.98 -3.01
CA GLU A 172 5.91 -26.30 -3.44
C GLU A 172 6.66 -25.66 -2.26
N MET A 173 5.93 -25.15 -1.26
CA MET A 173 6.54 -24.61 -0.04
C MET A 173 7.28 -25.70 0.73
N ALA A 174 6.69 -26.88 0.88
CA ALA A 174 7.33 -28.02 1.51
C ALA A 174 8.62 -28.40 0.75
N ARG A 175 8.59 -28.47 -0.59
CA ARG A 175 9.77 -28.72 -1.40
C ARG A 175 10.91 -27.70 -1.17
N VAL A 176 10.55 -26.41 -1.04
CA VAL A 176 11.52 -25.35 -0.76
C VAL A 176 12.11 -25.50 0.65
N LEU A 177 11.27 -25.83 1.63
CA LEU A 177 11.71 -26.05 3.01
C LEU A 177 12.60 -27.30 3.17
N ASP A 178 12.30 -28.36 2.44
CA ASP A 178 13.09 -29.61 2.47
C ASP A 178 14.46 -29.45 1.79
N ASN A 179 14.60 -28.47 0.88
CA ASN A 179 15.83 -28.22 0.14
C ASN A 179 16.62 -27.02 0.73
N THR A 180 17.01 -27.15 1.98
CA THR A 180 17.70 -26.10 2.75
C THR A 180 19.04 -25.69 2.16
N ASP A 181 19.79 -26.62 1.54
CA ASP A 181 21.10 -26.33 0.94
C ASP A 181 20.98 -25.40 -0.27
N GLU A 182 19.89 -25.54 -1.02
CA GLU A 182 19.64 -24.72 -2.20
C GLU A 182 19.05 -23.34 -1.84
N TYR A 183 18.03 -23.30 -0.99
CA TYR A 183 17.26 -22.07 -0.72
C TYR A 183 17.68 -21.34 0.55
N ARG A 184 18.28 -22.04 1.52
CA ARG A 184 18.71 -21.50 2.82
C ARG A 184 17.61 -20.70 3.54
N VAL A 185 16.42 -21.29 3.58
CA VAL A 185 15.24 -20.70 4.19
C VAL A 185 15.04 -21.17 5.61
N VAL A 186 14.41 -20.34 6.42
CA VAL A 186 14.02 -20.64 7.80
C VAL A 186 12.61 -20.17 8.06
N THR A 187 11.86 -20.91 8.89
CA THR A 187 10.49 -20.62 9.31
C THR A 187 10.38 -20.29 10.79
N GLU A 188 11.52 -20.12 11.45
CA GLU A 188 11.61 -19.82 12.88
C GLU A 188 12.36 -18.51 13.11
N GLU A 189 11.86 -17.71 14.04
CA GLU A 189 12.59 -16.52 14.47
C GLU A 189 13.92 -16.87 15.14
N GLY A 190 14.90 -15.97 15.01
CA GLY A 190 16.23 -16.14 15.60
C GLY A 190 17.14 -17.14 14.90
N LYS A 191 16.67 -17.97 13.97
CA LYS A 191 17.53 -18.82 13.19
C LYS A 191 18.19 -18.07 12.04
N PRO A 192 19.48 -18.30 11.75
CA PRO A 192 20.15 -17.72 10.59
C PRO A 192 19.60 -18.31 9.29
N GLY A 193 19.28 -17.45 8.32
CA GLY A 193 18.73 -17.85 7.03
C GLY A 193 17.67 -16.87 6.53
N ARG A 194 17.21 -17.09 5.29
CA ARG A 194 16.12 -16.28 4.71
C ARG A 194 14.81 -16.66 5.36
N LYS A 195 14.16 -15.71 6.00
CA LYS A 195 12.84 -15.90 6.60
C LYS A 195 11.78 -16.01 5.52
N VAL A 196 10.94 -17.04 5.61
CA VAL A 196 9.80 -17.26 4.71
C VAL A 196 8.60 -17.71 5.54
N HIS A 197 7.40 -17.51 5.00
CA HIS A 197 6.17 -18.02 5.62
C HIS A 197 6.25 -19.57 5.78
N ARG A 198 5.74 -20.06 6.90
CA ARG A 198 5.90 -21.48 7.27
C ARG A 198 5.03 -22.44 6.45
N GLU A 199 3.94 -21.92 5.86
CA GLU A 199 2.96 -22.74 5.16
C GLU A 199 2.19 -21.92 4.13
N VAL A 200 1.76 -22.57 3.06
CA VAL A 200 0.76 -22.08 2.11
C VAL A 200 -0.50 -22.90 2.26
N LYS A 201 -1.56 -22.31 2.79
CA LYS A 201 -2.88 -22.94 2.93
C LYS A 201 -3.69 -22.74 1.66
N LYS A 202 -4.33 -23.81 1.20
CA LYS A 202 -5.23 -23.71 0.04
C LYS A 202 -6.50 -22.98 0.40
N PHE A 203 -6.82 -21.92 -0.36
CA PHE A 203 -8.02 -21.13 -0.25
C PHE A 203 -8.61 -20.90 -1.65
N ALA A 204 -9.56 -21.73 -2.04
CA ALA A 204 -10.09 -21.74 -3.39
C ALA A 204 -10.85 -20.46 -3.76
N SER A 205 -11.44 -19.80 -2.78
CA SER A 205 -12.25 -18.59 -2.99
C SER A 205 -11.47 -17.41 -3.55
N ILE A 206 -10.14 -17.36 -3.34
CA ILE A 206 -9.28 -16.32 -3.93
C ILE A 206 -9.32 -16.32 -5.47
N SER A 207 -9.70 -17.44 -6.09
CA SER A 207 -9.85 -17.59 -7.54
C SER A 207 -11.30 -17.45 -8.01
N GLN A 208 -12.21 -17.04 -7.14
CA GLN A 208 -13.63 -16.90 -7.46
C GLN A 208 -14.03 -15.42 -7.53
N PRO A 209 -14.95 -15.04 -8.43
CA PRO A 209 -15.40 -13.65 -8.57
C PRO A 209 -15.95 -13.05 -7.28
N VAL A 210 -16.59 -13.85 -6.42
CA VAL A 210 -17.14 -13.42 -5.13
C VAL A 210 -16.07 -12.83 -4.21
N PHE A 211 -14.82 -13.24 -4.35
CA PHE A 211 -13.71 -12.68 -3.61
C PHE A 211 -13.53 -11.19 -3.92
N CYS A 212 -13.53 -10.82 -5.18
CA CYS A 212 -13.47 -9.43 -5.64
C CYS A 212 -14.71 -8.64 -5.21
N GLY A 213 -15.89 -9.27 -5.30
CA GLY A 213 -17.18 -8.70 -4.91
C GLY A 213 -17.28 -8.28 -3.45
N THR A 214 -16.35 -8.69 -2.59
CA THR A 214 -16.29 -8.23 -1.20
C THR A 214 -16.07 -6.71 -1.11
N CYS A 215 -15.31 -6.13 -2.02
CA CYS A 215 -15.07 -4.69 -2.13
C CYS A 215 -15.73 -4.07 -3.36
N HIS A 216 -15.80 -4.81 -4.48
CA HIS A 216 -16.35 -4.34 -5.76
C HIS A 216 -17.85 -4.59 -5.90
N ASP A 217 -18.63 -4.38 -4.83
CA ASP A 217 -20.08 -4.38 -4.81
C ASP A 217 -20.58 -3.63 -3.57
N VAL A 218 -20.69 -2.31 -3.66
CA VAL A 218 -20.93 -1.42 -2.52
C VAL A 218 -22.24 -0.67 -2.70
N THR A 219 -23.15 -0.85 -1.75
CA THR A 219 -24.42 -0.11 -1.67
C THR A 219 -24.44 0.74 -0.41
N LEU A 220 -24.69 2.03 -0.56
CA LEU A 220 -24.83 2.97 0.54
C LEU A 220 -26.15 2.73 1.32
N PHE A 221 -26.26 3.29 2.52
CA PHE A 221 -27.43 3.12 3.38
C PHE A 221 -28.74 3.66 2.77
N ASN A 222 -28.66 4.65 1.89
CA ASN A 222 -29.79 5.19 1.15
C ASN A 222 -30.18 4.36 -0.08
N GLY A 223 -29.52 3.22 -0.32
CA GLY A 223 -29.75 2.35 -1.46
C GLY A 223 -28.98 2.74 -2.73
N PHE A 224 -28.22 3.85 -2.71
CA PHE A 224 -27.37 4.21 -3.84
C PHE A 224 -26.25 3.20 -4.00
N ARG A 225 -26.09 2.71 -5.23
CA ARG A 225 -25.04 1.78 -5.58
C ARG A 225 -23.81 2.56 -6.02
N LEU A 226 -22.81 2.56 -5.14
CA LEU A 226 -21.56 3.28 -5.33
C LEU A 226 -20.62 2.49 -6.27
N GLU A 227 -20.61 1.18 -6.13
CA GLU A 227 -19.79 0.25 -6.89
C GLU A 227 -20.63 -0.98 -7.24
N GLU A 228 -20.75 -1.30 -8.51
CA GLU A 228 -21.65 -2.35 -9.02
C GLU A 228 -20.94 -3.45 -9.80
N ALA A 229 -19.60 -3.38 -9.96
CA ALA A 229 -18.86 -4.25 -10.87
C ALA A 229 -19.15 -5.74 -10.66
N PHE A 230 -19.30 -6.20 -9.43
CA PHE A 230 -19.62 -7.61 -9.17
C PHE A 230 -21.08 -7.95 -9.50
N SER A 231 -22.04 -7.05 -9.24
CA SER A 231 -23.45 -7.26 -9.59
C SER A 231 -23.66 -7.23 -11.10
N GLU A 232 -22.99 -6.31 -11.82
CA GLU A 232 -23.00 -6.26 -13.29
C GLU A 232 -22.37 -7.52 -13.89
N TYR A 233 -21.21 -7.93 -13.35
CA TYR A 233 -20.57 -9.18 -13.75
C TYR A 233 -21.54 -10.37 -13.66
N ARG A 234 -22.28 -10.52 -12.56
CA ARG A 234 -23.19 -11.65 -12.33
C ARG A 234 -24.27 -11.79 -13.39
N THR A 235 -24.66 -10.72 -14.03
CA THR A 235 -25.66 -10.68 -15.11
C THR A 235 -25.05 -10.65 -16.49
N SER A 236 -23.72 -10.60 -16.60
CA SER A 236 -23.00 -10.47 -17.85
C SER A 236 -22.88 -11.78 -18.63
N PRO A 237 -22.68 -11.71 -19.95
CA PRO A 237 -22.32 -12.87 -20.77
C PRO A 237 -21.02 -13.56 -20.32
N ALA A 238 -20.10 -12.81 -19.69
CA ALA A 238 -18.85 -13.36 -19.15
C ALA A 238 -19.14 -14.37 -18.02
N ALA A 239 -20.01 -13.99 -17.07
CA ALA A 239 -20.43 -14.88 -16.00
C ALA A 239 -21.16 -16.13 -16.55
N ALA A 240 -22.02 -15.95 -17.56
CA ALA A 240 -22.73 -17.07 -18.19
C ALA A 240 -21.76 -18.09 -18.86
N ARG A 241 -20.60 -17.63 -19.34
CA ARG A 241 -19.54 -18.48 -19.89
C ARG A 241 -18.58 -19.03 -18.84
N GLY A 242 -18.72 -18.64 -17.58
CA GLY A 242 -17.80 -19.00 -16.50
C GLY A 242 -16.46 -18.24 -16.54
N THR A 243 -16.35 -17.15 -17.31
CA THR A 243 -15.19 -16.25 -17.30
C THR A 243 -15.22 -15.43 -16.03
N THR A 244 -14.17 -15.49 -15.22
CA THR A 244 -14.08 -14.81 -13.91
C THR A 244 -13.51 -13.41 -14.02
N CYS A 245 -13.62 -12.61 -12.93
CA CYS A 245 -12.95 -11.32 -12.83
C CYS A 245 -11.42 -11.48 -13.01
N GLN A 246 -10.87 -12.52 -12.40
CA GLN A 246 -9.44 -12.83 -12.44
C GLN A 246 -8.96 -13.16 -13.87
N ASP A 247 -9.78 -13.78 -14.70
CA ASP A 247 -9.39 -14.15 -16.07
C ASP A 247 -9.09 -12.91 -16.92
N CYS A 248 -9.79 -11.80 -16.69
CA CYS A 248 -9.58 -10.54 -17.42
C CYS A 248 -8.65 -9.58 -16.67
N HIS A 249 -8.92 -9.33 -15.39
CA HIS A 249 -8.19 -8.34 -14.61
C HIS A 249 -6.83 -8.82 -14.10
N MET A 250 -6.61 -10.13 -14.07
CA MET A 250 -5.34 -10.78 -13.73
C MET A 250 -4.84 -11.67 -14.88
N GLY A 251 -5.36 -11.48 -16.09
CA GLY A 251 -4.99 -12.20 -17.28
C GLY A 251 -3.58 -11.86 -17.75
N LYS A 252 -3.05 -12.70 -18.66
CA LYS A 252 -1.75 -12.52 -19.29
C LYS A 252 -1.68 -11.25 -20.14
N GLU A 253 -2.76 -10.97 -20.90
CA GLU A 253 -2.97 -9.73 -21.62
C GLU A 253 -3.91 -8.85 -20.81
N GLN A 254 -3.60 -7.56 -20.70
CA GLN A 254 -4.29 -6.66 -19.80
C GLN A 254 -5.74 -6.41 -20.24
N GLY A 255 -6.68 -6.70 -19.35
CA GLY A 255 -8.11 -6.46 -19.57
C GLY A 255 -8.82 -7.51 -20.45
N VAL A 256 -8.15 -8.58 -20.84
CA VAL A 256 -8.70 -9.65 -21.69
C VAL A 256 -8.64 -10.99 -20.98
N ALA A 257 -9.63 -11.84 -21.20
CA ALA A 257 -9.63 -13.21 -20.71
C ALA A 257 -8.60 -14.06 -21.47
N SER A 258 -7.33 -13.86 -21.14
CA SER A 258 -6.17 -14.43 -21.85
C SER A 258 -5.48 -15.57 -21.10
N GLY A 259 -6.06 -16.01 -19.97
CA GLY A 259 -5.49 -17.05 -19.13
C GLY A 259 -4.34 -16.55 -18.25
N TYR A 260 -3.33 -17.36 -18.07
CA TYR A 260 -2.22 -17.16 -17.13
C TYR A 260 -0.87 -17.45 -17.79
N ASP A 261 0.20 -16.90 -17.22
CA ASP A 261 1.56 -17.26 -17.57
C ASP A 261 1.98 -18.57 -16.88
N ILE A 262 3.05 -19.18 -17.41
CA ILE A 262 3.78 -20.27 -16.75
C ILE A 262 5.13 -19.74 -16.34
N GLY A 263 5.46 -19.87 -15.06
CA GLY A 263 6.72 -19.42 -14.50
C GLY A 263 6.82 -19.63 -12.99
N PRO A 264 7.95 -19.27 -12.39
CA PRO A 264 8.14 -19.40 -10.95
C PRO A 264 7.27 -18.37 -10.21
N ALA A 265 6.59 -18.82 -9.16
CA ALA A 265 5.83 -17.90 -8.29
C ALA A 265 6.75 -17.11 -7.36
N ALA A 266 7.97 -17.59 -7.10
CA ALA A 266 8.94 -16.93 -6.24
C ALA A 266 10.37 -17.11 -6.74
N MET A 267 11.24 -16.17 -6.32
CA MET A 267 12.69 -16.17 -6.52
C MET A 267 13.36 -16.14 -5.15
N VAL A 268 13.67 -17.29 -4.60
CA VAL A 268 14.21 -17.40 -3.23
C VAL A 268 15.73 -17.37 -3.27
N GLY A 269 16.30 -16.25 -2.80
CA GLY A 269 17.75 -16.04 -2.85
C GLY A 269 18.33 -16.03 -4.27
N GLY A 270 17.58 -15.51 -5.23
CA GLY A 270 17.95 -15.49 -6.63
C GLY A 270 17.67 -16.79 -7.40
N LYS A 271 17.13 -17.81 -6.73
CA LYS A 271 16.77 -19.09 -7.35
C LYS A 271 15.27 -19.21 -7.57
N PRO A 272 14.81 -19.56 -8.78
CA PRO A 272 13.39 -19.72 -9.05
C PRO A 272 12.80 -20.94 -8.34
N THR A 273 11.56 -20.81 -7.89
CA THR A 273 10.72 -21.97 -7.54
C THR A 273 10.27 -22.70 -8.81
N LYS A 274 9.67 -23.87 -8.66
CA LYS A 274 9.15 -24.63 -9.80
C LYS A 274 8.11 -23.82 -10.58
N ASP A 275 8.16 -23.94 -11.90
CA ASP A 275 7.19 -23.29 -12.78
C ASP A 275 5.77 -23.77 -12.50
N ARG A 276 4.86 -22.83 -12.48
CA ARG A 276 3.42 -23.04 -12.25
C ARG A 276 2.60 -21.97 -12.94
N LYS A 277 1.29 -22.10 -12.86
CA LYS A 277 0.39 -21.02 -13.27
C LYS A 277 0.60 -19.79 -12.41
N VAL A 278 0.88 -18.64 -13.01
CA VAL A 278 0.98 -17.34 -12.37
C VAL A 278 0.07 -16.35 -13.07
N THR A 279 -0.62 -15.53 -12.29
CA THR A 279 -1.53 -14.51 -12.79
C THR A 279 -0.89 -13.12 -12.64
N SER A 280 -1.32 -12.17 -13.45
CA SER A 280 -0.90 -10.77 -13.32
C SER A 280 -1.49 -10.15 -12.06
N HIS A 281 -0.67 -9.44 -11.29
CA HIS A 281 -1.08 -8.67 -10.13
C HIS A 281 -1.18 -7.17 -10.44
N PHE A 282 -1.24 -6.82 -11.71
CA PHE A 282 -1.52 -5.45 -12.14
C PHE A 282 -2.98 -5.05 -11.92
N PHE A 283 -3.90 -6.02 -11.87
CA PHE A 283 -5.33 -5.78 -11.70
C PHE A 283 -5.85 -4.78 -12.73
N ALA A 284 -5.80 -5.20 -13.99
CA ALA A 284 -6.04 -4.35 -15.16
C ALA A 284 -7.25 -3.41 -14.99
N GLY A 285 -7.01 -2.13 -15.10
CA GLY A 285 -8.00 -1.06 -15.01
C GLY A 285 -7.50 0.21 -15.70
N PRO A 286 -8.38 1.15 -16.06
CA PRO A 286 -8.02 2.38 -16.78
C PRO A 286 -7.38 3.44 -15.87
N ASP A 287 -7.54 3.32 -14.56
CA ASP A 287 -7.12 4.33 -13.60
C ASP A 287 -5.62 4.57 -13.61
N TYR A 288 -5.23 5.83 -13.45
CA TYR A 288 -3.84 6.23 -13.35
C TYR A 288 -3.58 6.91 -12.00
N SER A 289 -2.49 6.53 -11.38
CA SER A 289 -2.08 7.08 -10.08
C SER A 289 -1.67 8.54 -10.19
N VAL A 290 -2.19 9.39 -9.30
CA VAL A 290 -1.95 10.84 -9.29
C VAL A 290 -1.43 11.24 -7.91
N ILE A 291 -0.23 10.79 -7.57
CA ILE A 291 0.43 11.18 -6.32
C ILE A 291 1.90 11.54 -6.58
N HIS A 292 2.54 12.12 -5.57
CA HIS A 292 3.94 12.50 -5.65
C HIS A 292 4.84 11.28 -5.92
N PRO A 293 5.76 11.34 -6.91
CA PRO A 293 6.56 10.19 -7.32
C PRO A 293 7.51 9.65 -6.22
N GLY A 294 7.85 10.43 -5.20
CA GLY A 294 8.62 9.97 -4.04
C GLY A 294 7.84 9.05 -3.09
N ILE A 295 6.52 9.05 -3.16
CA ILE A 295 5.65 8.23 -2.29
C ILE A 295 4.79 7.24 -3.07
N PHE A 296 4.78 7.32 -4.39
CA PHE A 296 4.05 6.39 -5.24
C PHE A 296 4.83 6.05 -6.53
N PRO A 297 4.77 4.82 -7.02
CA PRO A 297 4.24 3.63 -6.34
C PRO A 297 5.05 3.33 -5.06
N HIS A 298 4.49 2.55 -4.16
CA HIS A 298 5.13 2.24 -2.89
C HIS A 298 6.58 1.75 -3.09
N ASN A 299 7.55 2.43 -2.48
CA ASN A 299 8.96 2.26 -2.75
C ASN A 299 9.74 2.13 -1.43
N ALA A 300 10.34 0.95 -1.20
CA ALA A 300 11.11 0.68 -0.01
C ALA A 300 12.34 1.59 0.12
N GLU A 301 13.10 1.81 -0.98
CA GLU A 301 14.28 2.68 -0.97
C GLU A 301 13.91 4.12 -0.57
N ALA A 302 12.77 4.61 -1.10
CA ALA A 302 12.29 5.94 -0.73
C ALA A 302 11.90 6.03 0.74
N GLN A 303 11.29 4.98 1.30
CA GLN A 303 10.93 4.96 2.72
C GLN A 303 12.14 4.86 3.66
N GLU A 304 13.17 4.15 3.24
CA GLU A 304 14.42 4.08 4.00
C GLU A 304 15.17 5.41 3.99
N MET A 305 15.09 6.16 2.88
CA MET A 305 15.78 7.44 2.71
C MET A 305 15.13 8.57 3.49
N ALA A 306 13.81 8.71 3.41
CA ALA A 306 13.08 9.83 4.00
C ALA A 306 11.63 9.47 4.33
N SER A 307 11.06 10.19 5.30
CA SER A 307 9.65 10.09 5.64
C SER A 307 8.74 10.63 4.53
N MET A 308 7.46 10.25 4.54
CA MET A 308 6.49 10.78 3.59
C MET A 308 6.40 12.31 3.64
N ARG A 309 6.54 12.91 4.81
CA ARG A 309 6.52 14.39 4.97
C ARG A 309 7.69 15.02 4.24
N GLU A 310 8.90 14.51 4.44
CA GLU A 310 10.10 15.01 3.79
C GLU A 310 10.05 14.85 2.28
N TRP A 311 9.53 13.71 1.78
CA TRP A 311 9.31 13.53 0.34
C TRP A 311 8.34 14.53 -0.27
N LEU A 312 7.32 14.98 0.46
CA LEU A 312 6.41 16.03 0.00
C LEU A 312 7.10 17.41 -0.09
N GLU A 313 8.21 17.60 0.61
CA GLU A 313 9.02 18.82 0.56
C GLU A 313 10.07 18.79 -0.55
N PHE A 314 10.34 17.62 -1.16
CA PHE A 314 11.31 17.48 -2.23
C PHE A 314 10.76 18.01 -3.57
N ASP A 315 11.28 19.15 -4.04
CA ASP A 315 10.81 19.73 -5.30
C ASP A 315 11.47 19.12 -6.52
N HIS A 316 10.98 17.95 -6.92
CA HIS A 316 11.44 17.28 -8.13
C HIS A 316 11.17 18.08 -9.41
N LYS A 317 10.16 18.98 -9.42
CA LYS A 317 9.80 19.79 -10.59
C LYS A 317 10.77 20.96 -10.78
N ALA A 318 11.32 21.50 -9.69
CA ALA A 318 12.40 22.49 -9.78
C ALA A 318 13.69 21.89 -10.32
N GLY A 319 13.84 20.56 -10.31
CA GLY A 319 15.01 19.86 -10.81
C GLY A 319 16.00 19.45 -9.71
N TRP A 320 15.62 19.48 -8.43
CA TRP A 320 16.54 19.10 -7.35
C TRP A 320 17.22 17.78 -7.62
N GLY A 321 18.54 17.72 -7.37
CA GLY A 321 19.40 16.56 -7.60
C GLY A 321 19.68 16.27 -9.08
N THR A 322 19.56 17.26 -9.95
CA THR A 322 20.06 17.19 -11.33
C THR A 322 21.24 18.16 -11.51
N ASP A 323 22.21 17.81 -12.35
CA ASP A 323 23.37 18.68 -12.64
C ASP A 323 22.92 20.09 -13.06
N GLU A 324 21.88 20.18 -13.89
CA GLU A 324 21.35 21.45 -14.37
C GLU A 324 20.85 22.36 -13.23
N PHE A 325 20.29 21.81 -12.17
CA PHE A 325 19.84 22.56 -11.02
C PHE A 325 21.00 22.82 -10.05
N GLU A 326 21.76 21.78 -9.70
CA GLU A 326 22.80 21.87 -8.65
C GLU A 326 23.95 22.80 -9.04
N ASP A 327 24.30 22.90 -10.34
CA ASP A 327 25.24 23.87 -10.83
C ASP A 327 24.83 25.35 -10.66
N LYS A 328 23.54 25.60 -10.40
CA LYS A 328 22.95 26.93 -10.18
C LYS A 328 22.69 27.25 -8.73
N VAL A 329 22.91 26.29 -7.83
CA VAL A 329 22.68 26.48 -6.39
C VAL A 329 23.68 27.49 -5.83
N THR A 330 23.18 28.48 -5.10
CA THR A 330 23.97 29.54 -4.45
C THR A 330 23.79 29.45 -2.93
N GLU A 331 24.69 30.06 -2.16
CA GLU A 331 24.66 30.08 -0.71
C GLU A 331 23.38 30.73 -0.12
N ASP A 332 22.68 31.55 -0.91
CA ASP A 332 21.42 32.19 -0.50
C ASP A 332 20.20 31.26 -0.61
N MET A 333 20.33 30.15 -1.35
CA MET A 333 19.26 29.18 -1.49
C MET A 333 19.16 28.34 -0.21
N LYS A 334 17.92 28.14 0.24
CA LYS A 334 17.64 27.33 1.44
C LYS A 334 16.80 26.12 1.07
N PHE A 335 17.17 25.01 1.62
CA PHE A 335 16.48 23.75 1.46
C PHE A 335 15.90 23.27 2.80
N PRO A 336 14.86 22.45 2.83
CA PRO A 336 14.46 21.72 4.04
C PRO A 336 15.66 20.92 4.58
N VAL A 337 15.73 20.76 5.89
CA VAL A 337 16.86 20.15 6.60
C VAL A 337 17.26 18.80 5.99
N ARG A 338 16.27 17.95 5.63
CA ARG A 338 16.53 16.66 5.01
C ARG A 338 17.22 16.77 3.64
N TRP A 339 16.95 17.85 2.92
CA TRP A 339 17.40 18.07 1.54
C TRP A 339 18.47 19.15 1.40
N ASP A 340 19.10 19.54 2.51
CA ASP A 340 20.13 20.58 2.52
C ASP A 340 21.44 20.11 1.86
N SER A 341 21.77 18.82 2.03
CA SER A 341 22.92 18.19 1.36
C SER A 341 22.68 18.00 -0.13
N VAL A 342 23.67 18.38 -0.94
CA VAL A 342 23.66 18.12 -2.38
C VAL A 342 23.66 16.62 -2.68
N ASP A 343 24.42 15.84 -1.92
CA ASP A 343 24.49 14.38 -2.08
C ASP A 343 23.12 13.74 -1.83
N ASP A 344 22.42 14.14 -0.76
CA ASP A 344 21.08 13.66 -0.46
C ASP A 344 20.09 14.00 -1.58
N ARG A 345 20.22 15.16 -2.22
CA ARG A 345 19.36 15.53 -3.35
C ARG A 345 19.67 14.68 -4.60
N TYR A 346 20.93 14.34 -4.88
CA TYR A 346 21.30 13.42 -5.95
C TYR A 346 20.76 12.01 -5.69
N ASP A 347 20.93 11.49 -4.49
CA ASP A 347 20.43 10.16 -4.11
C ASP A 347 18.89 10.10 -4.22
N ALA A 348 18.20 11.14 -3.75
CA ALA A 348 16.76 11.28 -3.90
C ALA A 348 16.35 11.30 -5.38
N ARG A 349 17.09 12.01 -6.22
CA ARG A 349 16.83 12.07 -7.66
C ARG A 349 17.01 10.70 -8.34
N GLU A 350 17.99 9.92 -7.93
CA GLU A 350 18.17 8.55 -8.44
C GLU A 350 16.97 7.68 -8.11
N ILE A 351 16.51 7.73 -6.87
CA ILE A 351 15.28 7.02 -6.43
C ILE A 351 14.07 7.47 -7.26
N LEU A 352 13.90 8.77 -7.47
CA LEU A 352 12.81 9.30 -8.30
C LEU A 352 12.88 8.87 -9.75
N ASN A 353 14.07 8.80 -10.33
CA ASN A 353 14.26 8.34 -11.70
C ASN A 353 13.79 6.89 -11.86
N LYS A 354 14.10 6.01 -10.90
CA LYS A 354 13.56 4.64 -10.85
C LYS A 354 12.03 4.65 -10.75
N GLN A 355 11.44 5.58 -9.99
CA GLN A 355 9.98 5.72 -9.91
C GLN A 355 9.36 6.20 -11.23
N PHE A 356 10.00 7.11 -11.93
CA PHE A 356 9.54 7.52 -13.26
C PHE A 356 9.54 6.35 -14.25
N GLU A 357 10.50 5.44 -14.17
CA GLU A 357 10.50 4.21 -14.97
C GLU A 357 9.31 3.30 -14.60
N HIS A 358 9.00 3.16 -13.32
CA HIS A 358 7.81 2.42 -12.85
C HIS A 358 6.51 3.07 -13.32
N LEU A 359 6.41 4.40 -13.29
CA LEU A 359 5.26 5.13 -13.82
C LEU A 359 5.14 4.98 -15.34
N ALA A 360 6.25 4.96 -16.06
CA ALA A 360 6.26 4.67 -17.50
C ALA A 360 5.77 3.23 -17.80
N TYR A 361 6.19 2.26 -16.99
CA TYR A 361 5.69 0.89 -17.06
C TYR A 361 4.19 0.82 -16.76
N ALA A 362 3.71 1.48 -15.72
CA ALA A 362 2.30 1.59 -15.40
C ALA A 362 1.49 2.18 -16.57
N ARG A 363 1.99 3.26 -17.17
CA ARG A 363 1.38 3.89 -18.36
C ARG A 363 1.27 2.92 -19.53
N LYS A 364 2.33 2.15 -19.79
CA LYS A 364 2.32 1.14 -20.86
C LYS A 364 1.18 0.15 -20.65
N LEU A 365 1.07 -0.44 -19.45
CA LEU A 365 0.03 -1.43 -19.14
C LEU A 365 -1.39 -0.84 -19.27
N ARG A 366 -1.59 0.40 -18.83
CA ARG A 366 -2.91 1.07 -18.97
C ARG A 366 -3.26 1.39 -20.40
N LEU A 367 -2.30 1.75 -21.23
CA LEU A 367 -2.54 1.92 -22.66
C LEU A 367 -2.93 0.59 -23.33
N GLU A 368 -2.40 -0.54 -22.87
CA GLU A 368 -2.81 -1.87 -23.33
C GLU A 368 -4.27 -2.15 -22.93
N VAL A 369 -4.65 -1.89 -21.67
CA VAL A 369 -6.04 -2.00 -21.20
C VAL A 369 -6.98 -1.15 -22.05
N LEU A 370 -6.63 0.12 -22.29
CA LEU A 370 -7.47 1.03 -23.08
C LEU A 370 -7.60 0.57 -24.54
N ARG A 371 -6.54 0.06 -25.16
CA ARG A 371 -6.60 -0.49 -26.51
C ARG A 371 -7.51 -1.72 -26.59
N ASN A 372 -7.36 -2.63 -25.64
CA ASN A 372 -8.19 -3.83 -25.56
C ASN A 372 -9.65 -3.46 -25.28
N GLY A 373 -9.89 -2.51 -24.38
CA GLY A 373 -11.21 -1.99 -24.06
C GLY A 373 -11.89 -1.26 -25.24
N TYR A 374 -11.11 -0.55 -26.04
CA TYR A 374 -11.63 0.10 -27.25
C TYR A 374 -12.25 -0.91 -28.22
N HIS A 375 -11.54 -2.01 -28.51
CA HIS A 375 -12.06 -3.06 -29.37
C HIS A 375 -13.31 -3.73 -28.79
N LEU A 376 -13.32 -4.02 -27.49
CA LEU A 376 -14.48 -4.57 -26.79
C LEU A 376 -15.67 -3.58 -26.81
N GLY A 377 -15.40 -2.30 -26.60
CA GLY A 377 -16.40 -1.24 -26.65
C GLY A 377 -17.03 -1.06 -28.02
N GLU A 378 -16.25 -1.18 -29.09
CA GLU A 378 -16.76 -1.12 -30.45
C GLU A 378 -17.74 -2.28 -30.74
N VAL A 379 -17.37 -3.50 -30.37
CA VAL A 379 -18.25 -4.67 -30.55
C VAL A 379 -19.52 -4.57 -29.71
N VAL A 380 -19.40 -4.11 -28.45
CA VAL A 380 -20.55 -3.91 -27.56
C VAL A 380 -21.47 -2.79 -28.09
N THR A 381 -20.92 -1.71 -28.65
CA THR A 381 -21.69 -0.60 -29.19
C THR A 381 -22.49 -1.03 -30.42
N GLU A 382 -21.92 -1.84 -31.30
CA GLU A 382 -22.65 -2.42 -32.44
C GLU A 382 -23.79 -3.33 -31.97
N GLN A 383 -23.51 -4.23 -31.00
CA GLN A 383 -24.54 -5.10 -30.42
C GLN A 383 -25.65 -4.30 -29.71
N SER A 384 -25.28 -3.30 -28.91
CA SER A 384 -26.25 -2.48 -28.19
C SER A 384 -27.14 -1.65 -29.13
N ASN A 385 -26.60 -1.19 -30.25
CA ASN A 385 -27.38 -0.48 -31.28
C ASN A 385 -28.36 -1.38 -31.99
N GLU A 386 -28.01 -2.64 -32.23
CA GLU A 386 -28.88 -3.62 -32.89
C GLU A 386 -29.89 -4.27 -31.94
N GLU A 387 -29.50 -4.56 -30.70
CA GLU A 387 -30.32 -5.32 -29.77
C GLU A 387 -30.96 -4.46 -28.65
N GLY A 388 -30.71 -3.15 -28.61
CA GLY A 388 -31.26 -2.25 -27.61
C GLY A 388 -30.73 -2.53 -26.19
N ILE A 389 -29.57 -3.14 -26.06
CA ILE A 389 -28.89 -3.40 -24.78
C ILE A 389 -28.01 -2.19 -24.42
N HIS A 390 -28.17 -1.65 -23.23
CA HIS A 390 -27.41 -0.52 -22.71
C HIS A 390 -26.18 -0.97 -21.98
#